data_6da072f0be6845dcfb43b232048cb16a
#
_entry.id   6da072f0be6845dcfb43b232048cb16a
#
_cell.length_a   1.000
_cell.length_b   1.000
_cell.length_c   1.000
_cell.angle_alpha   90.00
_cell.angle_beta   90.00
_cell.angle_gamma   90.00
#
_symmetry.space_group_name_H-M   'P 1'
#
loop_
_entity.id
_entity.type
_entity.pdbx_description
1 polymer ?
#
loop_
_entity_poly.entity_id
_entity_poly.type
_entity_poly.pdbx_seq_one_letter_code
_entity_poly.pdbx_strand_id
1 'polypeptide(L)'
;MKKLWNGGPSFEQSEHFRLGTDSVLLADFVNTGSRTRGIDLGCGSGILPLLLCTRAPRMHMTGLEINPDAVLIAQKNMRENALDGRSDIVLGDIRRSRELFKSGQFDLVVSNPPYFAAGSGRLSPDSARAAARGEVLCTLEDICCAASY
;
A
#
# COMPACT_ATOMS: atom_id res chain seq x y z
N MET A 1 -16.08 -4.81 9.61
CA MET A 1 -15.73 -4.14 8.34
C MET A 1 -16.85 -3.25 7.88
N LYS A 2 -16.56 -2.12 7.28
CA LYS A 2 -17.57 -1.21 6.69
C LYS A 2 -17.38 -1.22 5.17
N LYS A 3 -18.50 -1.08 4.43
CA LYS A 3 -18.41 -0.86 2.98
C LYS A 3 -17.91 0.56 2.71
N LEU A 4 -17.01 0.69 1.72
CA LEU A 4 -16.48 2.00 1.32
C LEU A 4 -17.54 2.88 0.66
N TRP A 5 -18.47 2.26 -0.10
CA TRP A 5 -19.66 2.88 -0.67
C TRP A 5 -20.77 1.84 -0.88
N ASN A 6 -21.96 2.28 -1.27
CA ASN A 6 -23.07 1.36 -1.54
C ASN A 6 -22.73 0.43 -2.73
N GLY A 7 -22.74 -0.87 -2.49
CA GLY A 7 -22.30 -1.88 -3.47
C GLY A 7 -20.79 -2.03 -3.63
N GLY A 8 -19.97 -1.22 -2.95
CA GLY A 8 -18.52 -1.25 -3.01
C GLY A 8 -17.88 -2.32 -2.11
N PRO A 9 -16.54 -2.41 -2.15
CA PRO A 9 -15.79 -3.35 -1.34
C PRO A 9 -15.91 -3.05 0.15
N SER A 10 -15.74 -4.08 0.96
CA SER A 10 -15.66 -3.97 2.42
C SER A 10 -14.22 -3.67 2.83
N PHE A 11 -14.02 -2.80 3.80
CA PHE A 11 -12.71 -2.40 4.24
C PHE A 11 -12.63 -2.29 5.78
N GLU A 12 -11.55 -2.80 6.33
CA GLU A 12 -11.15 -2.61 7.72
C GLU A 12 -9.82 -1.86 7.73
N GLN A 13 -9.74 -0.81 8.51
CA GLN A 13 -8.51 -0.05 8.69
C GLN A 13 -7.95 -0.28 10.08
N SER A 14 -6.63 -0.21 10.20
CA SER A 14 -5.99 -0.23 11.52
C SER A 14 -6.26 1.09 12.26
N GLU A 15 -6.09 1.08 13.56
CA GLU A 15 -6.19 2.31 14.38
C GLU A 15 -5.12 3.35 13.99
N HIS A 16 -4.04 2.90 13.36
CA HIS A 16 -2.87 3.69 13.02
C HIS A 16 -2.87 4.21 11.57
N PHE A 17 -3.63 3.57 10.68
CA PHE A 17 -3.69 3.93 9.26
C PHE A 17 -5.14 4.21 8.87
N ARG A 18 -5.54 5.47 8.95
CA ARG A 18 -6.87 5.91 8.53
C ARG A 18 -6.90 6.12 7.03
N LEU A 19 -7.97 5.64 6.40
CA LEU A 19 -8.24 5.91 5.00
C LEU A 19 -8.32 7.43 4.79
N GLY A 20 -7.40 7.96 4.00
CA GLY A 20 -7.41 9.34 3.53
C GLY A 20 -8.07 9.46 2.15
N THR A 21 -8.54 10.66 1.82
CA THR A 21 -9.07 10.98 0.49
C THR A 21 -8.00 10.83 -0.59
N ASP A 22 -6.74 11.06 -0.24
CA ASP A 22 -5.55 10.93 -1.09
C ASP A 22 -5.38 9.53 -1.67
N SER A 23 -5.57 8.46 -0.87
CA SER A 23 -5.52 7.09 -1.38
C SER A 23 -6.61 6.82 -2.42
N VAL A 24 -7.82 7.36 -2.22
CA VAL A 24 -8.92 7.22 -3.18
C VAL A 24 -8.63 7.98 -4.46
N LEU A 25 -8.15 9.22 -4.34
CA LEU A 25 -7.76 10.04 -5.49
C LEU A 25 -6.59 9.42 -6.27
N LEU A 26 -5.60 8.88 -5.57
CA LEU A 26 -4.48 8.18 -6.20
C LEU A 26 -4.98 6.94 -6.97
N ALA A 27 -5.84 6.12 -6.36
CA ALA A 27 -6.41 4.97 -7.04
C ALA A 27 -7.21 5.38 -8.29
N ASP A 28 -7.93 6.50 -8.25
CA ASP A 28 -8.68 7.02 -9.40
C ASP A 28 -7.76 7.58 -10.50
N PHE A 29 -6.69 8.28 -10.09
CA PHE A 29 -5.70 8.84 -11.01
C PHE A 29 -4.91 7.78 -11.76
N VAL A 30 -4.66 6.60 -11.18
CA VAL A 30 -3.88 5.53 -11.80
C VAL A 30 -4.55 5.03 -13.08
N ASN A 31 -3.86 5.17 -14.20
CA ASN A 31 -4.26 4.56 -15.46
C ASN A 31 -3.73 3.11 -15.52
N THR A 32 -4.59 2.14 -15.30
CA THR A 32 -4.23 0.72 -15.38
C THR A 32 -3.99 0.25 -16.81
N GLY A 33 -4.74 0.77 -17.80
CA GLY A 33 -4.54 0.47 -19.22
C GLY A 33 -4.36 -1.02 -19.52
N SER A 34 -3.21 -1.36 -20.12
CA SER A 34 -2.79 -2.74 -20.38
C SER A 34 -1.97 -3.36 -19.24
N ARG A 35 -1.69 -2.62 -18.18
CA ARG A 35 -0.92 -3.08 -17.02
C ARG A 35 -1.69 -4.16 -16.28
N THR A 36 -0.96 -5.16 -15.83
CA THR A 36 -1.56 -6.33 -15.16
C THR A 36 -0.90 -6.68 -13.84
N ARG A 37 0.29 -6.16 -13.55
CA ARG A 37 1.05 -6.47 -12.34
C ARG A 37 1.51 -5.17 -11.67
N GLY A 38 0.87 -4.83 -10.57
CA GLY A 38 1.23 -3.64 -9.80
C GLY A 38 1.83 -3.99 -8.44
N ILE A 39 2.59 -3.04 -7.88
CA ILE A 39 3.04 -3.07 -6.49
C ILE A 39 2.64 -1.76 -5.80
N ASP A 40 2.20 -1.89 -4.55
CA ASP A 40 1.96 -0.79 -3.62
C ASP A 40 3.04 -0.82 -2.54
N LEU A 41 3.93 0.18 -2.56
CA LEU A 41 5.05 0.30 -1.62
C LEU A 41 4.58 1.03 -0.35
N GLY A 42 4.49 0.28 0.76
CA GLY A 42 3.90 0.75 2.01
C GLY A 42 2.37 0.69 1.98
N CYS A 43 1.83 -0.49 1.71
CA CYS A 43 0.40 -0.65 1.42
C CYS A 43 -0.52 -0.46 2.64
N GLY A 44 0.02 -0.42 3.85
CA GLY A 44 -0.78 -0.32 5.07
C GLY A 44 -1.84 -1.40 5.16
N SER A 45 -3.09 -1.01 5.35
CA SER A 45 -4.23 -1.94 5.39
C SER A 45 -4.71 -2.41 3.99
N GLY A 46 -3.97 -2.11 2.92
CA GLY A 46 -4.21 -2.63 1.56
C GLY A 46 -5.28 -1.88 0.78
N ILE A 47 -5.48 -0.58 1.01
CA ILE A 47 -6.53 0.19 0.32
C ILE A 47 -6.28 0.34 -1.17
N LEU A 48 -5.05 0.65 -1.60
CA LEU A 48 -4.73 0.80 -3.03
C LEU A 48 -4.85 -0.55 -3.78
N PRO A 49 -4.27 -1.67 -3.30
CA PRO A 49 -4.52 -2.99 -3.87
C PRO A 49 -6.01 -3.32 -4.00
N LEU A 50 -6.80 -3.05 -2.95
CA LEU A 50 -8.25 -3.28 -2.95
C LEU A 50 -8.96 -2.50 -4.05
N LEU A 51 -8.73 -1.20 -4.13
CA LEU A 51 -9.40 -0.32 -5.09
C LEU A 51 -8.97 -0.64 -6.53
N LEU A 52 -7.68 -0.84 -6.77
CA LEU A 52 -7.15 -1.11 -8.11
C LEU A 52 -7.61 -2.49 -8.64
N CYS A 53 -7.59 -3.54 -7.82
CA CYS A 53 -8.09 -4.86 -8.19
C CYS A 53 -9.61 -4.87 -8.39
N THR A 54 -10.37 -4.08 -7.61
CA THR A 54 -11.82 -3.96 -7.78
C THR A 54 -12.15 -3.27 -9.10
N ARG A 55 -11.43 -2.19 -9.46
CA ARG A 55 -11.67 -1.42 -10.67
C ARG A 55 -11.16 -2.10 -11.93
N ALA A 56 -10.04 -2.81 -11.85
CA ALA A 56 -9.38 -3.45 -12.99
C ALA A 56 -9.33 -4.97 -12.84
N PRO A 57 -10.26 -5.73 -13.45
CA PRO A 57 -10.38 -7.18 -13.24
C PRO A 57 -9.15 -8.01 -13.63
N ARG A 58 -8.28 -7.48 -14.52
CA ARG A 58 -7.03 -8.14 -14.93
C ARG A 58 -5.83 -7.76 -14.09
N MET A 59 -5.98 -6.79 -13.17
CA MET A 59 -4.89 -6.32 -12.32
C MET A 59 -4.61 -7.33 -11.21
N HIS A 60 -3.35 -7.66 -11.04
CA HIS A 60 -2.79 -8.32 -9.86
C HIS A 60 -1.95 -7.31 -9.10
N MET A 61 -2.24 -7.14 -7.82
CA MET A 61 -1.50 -6.19 -6.97
C MET A 61 -0.70 -6.93 -5.91
N THR A 62 0.54 -6.51 -5.73
CA THR A 62 1.34 -6.87 -4.56
C THR A 62 1.36 -5.68 -3.61
N GLY A 63 1.01 -5.88 -2.35
CA GLY A 63 1.22 -4.88 -1.29
C GLY A 63 2.46 -5.23 -0.49
N LEU A 64 3.42 -4.32 -0.38
CA LEU A 64 4.60 -4.48 0.49
C LEU A 64 4.42 -3.61 1.73
N GLU A 65 4.48 -4.20 2.92
CA GLU A 65 4.25 -3.51 4.19
C GLU A 65 5.20 -4.02 5.26
N ILE A 66 5.77 -3.12 6.05
CA ILE A 66 6.73 -3.45 7.10
C ILE A 66 6.04 -3.78 8.44
N ASN A 67 4.84 -3.28 8.66
CA ASN A 67 4.10 -3.51 9.90
C ASN A 67 3.29 -4.82 9.82
N PRO A 68 3.60 -5.84 10.66
CA PRO A 68 2.92 -7.13 10.59
C PRO A 68 1.41 -7.05 10.89
N ASP A 69 0.99 -6.15 11.78
CA ASP A 69 -0.44 -5.98 12.10
C ASP A 69 -1.21 -5.40 10.91
N ALA A 70 -0.61 -4.45 10.19
CA ALA A 70 -1.19 -3.90 8.97
C ALA A 70 -1.27 -4.95 7.86
N VAL A 71 -0.25 -5.81 7.72
CA VAL A 71 -0.25 -6.95 6.79
C VAL A 71 -1.43 -7.89 7.06
N LEU A 72 -1.68 -8.25 8.30
CA LEU A 72 -2.81 -9.12 8.67
C LEU A 72 -4.16 -8.51 8.31
N ILE A 73 -4.32 -7.20 8.54
CA ILE A 73 -5.54 -6.47 8.16
C ILE A 73 -5.68 -6.40 6.63
N ALA A 74 -4.60 -6.11 5.92
CA ALA A 74 -4.61 -6.06 4.46
C ALA A 74 -4.98 -7.43 3.85
N GLN A 75 -4.38 -8.51 4.33
CA GLN A 75 -4.72 -9.87 3.90
C GLN A 75 -6.19 -10.20 4.17
N LYS A 76 -6.73 -9.81 5.34
CA LYS A 76 -8.14 -9.95 5.65
C LYS A 76 -8.99 -9.16 4.66
N ASN A 77 -8.65 -7.92 4.36
CA ASN A 77 -9.35 -7.10 3.39
C ASN A 77 -9.39 -7.75 2.00
N MET A 78 -8.29 -8.36 1.56
CA MET A 78 -8.28 -9.07 0.27
C MET A 78 -9.22 -10.28 0.29
N ARG A 79 -9.15 -11.12 1.30
CA ARG A 79 -10.02 -12.32 1.42
C ARG A 79 -11.50 -11.98 1.46
N GLU A 80 -11.89 -10.99 2.27
CA GLU A 80 -13.29 -10.57 2.43
C GLU A 80 -13.92 -9.98 1.15
N ASN A 81 -13.07 -9.60 0.19
CA ASN A 81 -13.50 -9.09 -1.11
C ASN A 81 -13.22 -10.09 -2.26
N ALA A 82 -12.88 -11.33 -1.95
CA ALA A 82 -12.53 -12.38 -2.92
C ALA A 82 -11.40 -11.94 -3.89
N LEU A 83 -10.41 -11.24 -3.37
CA LEU A 83 -9.24 -10.74 -4.11
C LEU A 83 -7.95 -11.47 -3.76
N ASP A 84 -7.98 -12.46 -2.88
CA ASP A 84 -6.82 -13.27 -2.45
C ASP A 84 -6.13 -14.02 -3.59
N GLY A 85 -6.83 -14.31 -4.70
CA GLY A 85 -6.23 -14.83 -5.94
C GLY A 85 -5.62 -13.77 -6.86
N ARG A 86 -5.76 -12.48 -6.55
CA ARG A 86 -5.28 -11.35 -7.37
C ARG A 86 -4.55 -10.27 -6.57
N SER A 87 -4.36 -10.48 -5.28
CA SER A 87 -3.62 -9.54 -4.45
C SER A 87 -2.82 -10.28 -3.39
N ASP A 88 -1.50 -10.15 -3.47
CA ASP A 88 -0.54 -10.70 -2.52
C ASP A 88 -0.10 -9.60 -1.56
N ILE A 89 -0.16 -9.86 -0.25
CA ILE A 89 0.36 -8.94 0.76
C ILE A 89 1.60 -9.53 1.40
N VAL A 90 2.71 -8.85 1.24
CA VAL A 90 4.05 -9.29 1.64
C VAL A 90 4.54 -8.45 2.81
N LEU A 91 4.95 -9.11 3.89
CA LEU A 91 5.66 -8.46 4.98
C LEU A 91 7.10 -8.21 4.56
N GLY A 92 7.53 -6.95 4.55
CA GLY A 92 8.90 -6.61 4.18
C GLY A 92 9.21 -5.13 4.20
N ASP A 93 10.49 -4.83 4.10
CA ASP A 93 11.03 -3.47 4.07
C ASP A 93 11.24 -3.02 2.61
N ILE A 94 10.71 -1.85 2.25
CA ILE A 94 10.86 -1.25 0.93
C ILE A 94 12.34 -1.14 0.53
N ARG A 95 13.24 -0.83 1.46
CA ARG A 95 14.70 -0.73 1.24
C ARG A 95 15.34 -2.05 0.85
N ARG A 96 14.65 -3.17 1.12
CA ARG A 96 15.07 -4.53 0.77
C ARG A 96 14.24 -5.13 -0.36
N SER A 97 13.51 -4.32 -1.12
CA SER A 97 12.65 -4.77 -2.22
C SER A 97 13.38 -5.63 -3.25
N ARG A 98 14.66 -5.35 -3.49
CA ARG A 98 15.53 -6.13 -4.42
C ARG A 98 15.83 -7.56 -3.97
N GLU A 99 15.67 -7.85 -2.66
CA GLU A 99 15.82 -9.20 -2.12
C GLU A 99 14.49 -9.98 -2.23
N LEU A 100 13.37 -9.27 -2.30
CA LEU A 100 12.03 -9.83 -2.30
C LEU A 100 11.47 -10.04 -3.71
N PHE A 101 11.84 -9.19 -4.65
CA PHE A 101 11.27 -9.15 -6.00
C PHE A 101 12.35 -9.15 -7.08
N LYS A 102 11.98 -9.56 -8.29
CA LYS A 102 12.87 -9.51 -9.47
C LYS A 102 12.77 -8.15 -10.16
N SER A 103 13.86 -7.72 -10.77
CA SER A 103 13.85 -6.51 -11.61
C SER A 103 12.81 -6.64 -12.73
N GLY A 104 12.04 -5.56 -12.95
CA GLY A 104 10.99 -5.52 -13.95
C GLY A 104 9.81 -6.46 -13.69
N GLN A 105 9.64 -6.92 -12.44
CA GLN A 105 8.52 -7.80 -12.09
C GLN A 105 7.17 -7.10 -12.21
N PHE A 106 7.13 -5.80 -11.99
CA PHE A 106 5.91 -4.98 -11.97
C PHE A 106 5.91 -3.97 -13.12
N ASP A 107 4.74 -3.73 -13.68
CA ASP A 107 4.50 -2.74 -14.74
C ASP A 107 3.75 -1.50 -14.22
N LEU A 108 3.44 -1.48 -12.92
CA LEU A 108 2.87 -0.37 -12.19
C LEU A 108 3.42 -0.34 -10.76
N VAL A 109 3.90 0.83 -10.33
CA VAL A 109 4.27 1.08 -8.94
C VAL A 109 3.41 2.21 -8.42
N VAL A 110 2.80 2.02 -7.26
CA VAL A 110 2.08 3.05 -6.52
C VAL A 110 2.61 3.12 -5.10
N SER A 111 2.51 4.28 -4.47
CA SER A 111 2.82 4.45 -3.06
C SER A 111 2.09 5.68 -2.53
N ASN A 112 1.49 5.56 -1.36
CA ASN A 112 0.95 6.68 -0.59
C ASN A 112 1.55 6.67 0.81
N PRO A 113 2.87 6.95 0.93
CA PRO A 113 3.56 6.88 2.21
C PRO A 113 3.13 8.02 3.12
N PRO A 114 3.26 7.86 4.44
CA PRO A 114 3.11 8.98 5.34
C PRO A 114 4.14 10.06 4.96
N TYR A 115 3.65 11.26 4.61
CA TYR A 115 4.50 12.35 4.13
C TYR A 115 5.37 12.91 5.26
N PHE A 116 6.68 12.81 5.09
CA PHE A 116 7.64 13.49 5.92
C PHE A 116 8.26 14.64 5.11
N ALA A 117 7.95 15.86 5.48
CA ALA A 117 8.72 16.98 4.97
C ALA A 117 10.13 16.89 5.56
N ALA A 118 11.10 16.58 4.73
CA ALA A 118 12.50 16.63 5.11
C ALA A 118 12.79 18.03 5.68
N GLY A 119 13.20 18.12 6.95
CA GLY A 119 13.54 19.39 7.61
C GLY A 119 12.40 20.10 8.33
N SER A 120 11.17 19.59 8.33
CA SER A 120 10.05 20.29 9.02
C SER A 120 10.06 20.18 10.54
N GLY A 121 10.92 19.39 11.14
CA GLY A 121 11.08 19.24 12.59
C GLY A 121 9.83 18.78 13.35
N ARG A 122 8.69 18.68 12.68
CA ARG A 122 7.42 18.21 13.24
C ARG A 122 7.00 16.92 12.55
N LEU A 123 7.22 15.81 13.23
CA LEU A 123 6.59 14.55 12.87
C LEU A 123 5.07 14.72 13.03
N SER A 124 4.28 14.16 12.11
CA SER A 124 2.85 13.99 12.37
C SER A 124 2.67 13.15 13.64
N PRO A 125 1.56 13.27 14.38
CA PRO A 125 1.32 12.42 15.55
C PRO A 125 1.49 10.93 15.26
N ASP A 126 1.10 10.49 14.07
CA ASP A 126 1.20 9.08 13.65
C ASP A 126 2.65 8.69 13.31
N SER A 127 3.40 9.59 12.71
CA SER A 127 4.84 9.40 12.44
C SER A 127 5.68 9.39 13.71
N ALA A 128 5.34 10.24 14.68
CA ALA A 128 5.99 10.25 15.99
C ALA A 128 5.73 8.94 16.74
N ARG A 129 4.52 8.37 16.62
CA ARG A 129 4.19 7.05 17.19
C ARG A 129 4.91 5.91 16.49
N ALA A 130 5.02 5.96 15.15
CA ALA A 130 5.77 4.98 14.38
C ALA A 130 7.26 5.00 14.76
N ALA A 131 7.86 6.19 14.83
CA ALA A 131 9.24 6.37 15.27
C ALA A 131 9.45 5.88 16.72
N ALA A 132 8.50 6.13 17.61
CA ALA A 132 8.56 5.70 19.01
C ALA A 132 8.47 4.16 19.15
N ARG A 133 7.89 3.46 18.16
CA ARG A 133 7.86 1.98 18.09
C ARG A 133 9.08 1.38 17.39
N GLY A 134 10.06 2.20 16.98
CA GLY A 134 11.25 1.74 16.26
C GLY A 134 10.97 1.41 14.79
N GLU A 135 9.81 1.79 14.25
CA GLU A 135 9.51 1.70 12.84
C GLU A 135 10.43 2.66 12.07
N VAL A 136 11.34 2.12 11.28
CA VAL A 136 12.28 2.94 10.51
C VAL A 136 11.52 3.57 9.34
N LEU A 137 11.46 4.89 9.36
CA LEU A 137 10.77 5.67 8.35
C LEU A 137 11.49 5.54 7.00
N CYS A 138 10.74 5.13 5.99
CA CYS A 138 11.20 5.09 4.61
C CYS A 138 11.22 6.52 4.04
N THR A 139 12.30 6.87 3.34
CA THR A 139 12.42 8.16 2.66
C THR A 139 11.81 8.11 1.26
N LEU A 140 11.55 9.27 0.66
CA LEU A 140 11.12 9.35 -0.74
C LEU A 140 12.17 8.74 -1.67
N GLU A 141 13.46 8.91 -1.35
CA GLU A 141 14.57 8.31 -2.11
C GLU A 141 14.51 6.78 -2.09
N ASP A 142 14.23 6.17 -0.93
CA ASP A 142 14.05 4.72 -0.80
C ASP A 142 12.92 4.22 -1.71
N ILE A 143 11.80 4.95 -1.74
CA ILE A 143 10.65 4.62 -2.60
C ILE A 143 11.03 4.73 -4.07
N CYS A 144 11.69 5.82 -4.48
CA CYS A 144 12.16 5.99 -5.86
C CYS A 144 13.15 4.91 -6.27
N CYS A 145 14.09 4.54 -5.38
CA CYS A 145 15.03 3.46 -5.62
C CYS A 145 14.33 2.10 -5.78
N ALA A 146 13.34 1.81 -4.97
CA ALA A 146 12.55 0.58 -5.09
C ALA A 146 11.70 0.58 -6.38
N ALA A 147 11.08 1.71 -6.73
CA ALA A 147 10.24 1.85 -7.91
C ALA A 147 11.02 1.76 -9.23
N SER A 148 12.29 2.10 -9.23
CA SER A 148 13.15 2.08 -10.42
C SER A 148 13.72 0.69 -10.74
N TYR A 149 13.51 -0.29 -9.88
CA TYR A 149 14.02 -1.65 -9.98
C TYR A 149 13.03 -2.58 -10.67
#